data_7cc666d1605258e347679ea46160718d
#
_entry.id   7cc666d1605258e347679ea46160718d
#
_cell.length_a   1.000
_cell.length_b   1.000
_cell.length_c   1.000
_cell.angle_alpha   90.00
_cell.angle_beta   90.00
_cell.angle_gamma   90.00
#
_symmetry.space_group_name_H-M   'P 1'
#
loop_
_entity.id
_entity.type
_entity.pdbx_description
1 polymer ?
#
loop_
_entity_poly.entity_id
_entity_poly.type
_entity_poly.pdbx_seq_one_letter_code
_entity_poly.pdbx_strand_id
1 'polypeptide(L)'
;GLAEQLSFAGYVTDVAAELRRMDVFAYLLNPQHFGTTENVLLEAMNAGLAVVALDQCAEKHLVRHGETGLLVRTPEEFEQALRRLYAHPEERARLGRNAQRYIEENFSVGRTAAHLNAIYDAVMKMEKTMCDFTGMGKDPHEVFLNFLPPPLHEGFAQGSVPKELPEILLGESKSSVRHFARIFPEDEMLCGWAREIVQRKGGGAR
;
A
#
# COMPACT_ATOMS: atom_id res chain seq x y z
N GLY A 1 -3.90 3.49 33.04
CA GLY A 1 -4.25 2.53 31.97
C GLY A 1 -3.43 2.83 30.72
N LEU A 2 -3.53 2.00 29.64
CA LEU A 2 -2.78 2.21 28.40
C LEU A 2 -3.09 3.57 27.72
N ALA A 3 -4.28 4.10 27.92
CA ALA A 3 -4.68 5.41 27.35
C ALA A 3 -3.80 6.59 27.78
N GLU A 4 -3.19 6.52 28.98
CA GLU A 4 -2.29 7.55 29.49
C GLU A 4 -0.90 7.52 28.84
N GLN A 5 -0.59 6.41 28.15
CA GLN A 5 0.67 6.20 27.45
C GLN A 5 0.56 6.55 25.94
N LEU A 6 -0.65 6.87 25.48
CA LEU A 6 -0.93 7.21 24.08
C LEU A 6 -1.22 8.71 23.97
N SER A 7 -0.54 9.36 23.05
CA SER A 7 -0.80 10.76 22.70
C SER A 7 -1.14 10.87 21.22
N PHE A 8 -2.28 11.49 20.91
CA PHE A 8 -2.69 11.79 19.54
C PHE A 8 -2.29 13.21 19.20
N ALA A 9 -1.27 13.36 18.40
CA ALA A 9 -0.74 14.68 18.01
C ALA A 9 -1.72 15.48 17.11
N GLY A 10 -2.73 14.81 16.52
CA GLY A 10 -3.63 15.45 15.58
C GLY A 10 -2.93 15.88 14.29
N TYR A 11 -3.38 16.99 13.71
CA TYR A 11 -2.73 17.55 12.52
C TYR A 11 -1.44 18.26 12.89
N VAL A 12 -0.32 17.85 12.26
CA VAL A 12 1.01 18.38 12.48
C VAL A 12 1.48 19.13 11.23
N THR A 13 1.93 20.38 11.39
CA THR A 13 2.43 21.20 10.28
C THR A 13 3.92 20.96 9.98
N ASP A 14 4.72 20.60 10.98
CA ASP A 14 6.14 20.27 10.83
C ASP A 14 6.38 18.80 11.20
N VAL A 15 6.11 17.92 10.25
CA VAL A 15 6.28 16.46 10.38
C VAL A 15 7.75 16.12 10.67
N ALA A 16 8.69 16.83 10.04
CA ALA A 16 10.12 16.59 10.24
C ALA A 16 10.57 16.88 11.68
N ALA A 17 10.02 17.92 12.31
CA ALA A 17 10.29 18.22 13.72
C ALA A 17 9.73 17.13 14.64
N GLU A 18 8.53 16.63 14.36
CA GLU A 18 7.96 15.52 15.15
C GLU A 18 8.76 14.23 14.99
N LEU A 19 9.11 13.85 13.76
CA LEU A 19 9.92 12.65 13.52
C LEU A 19 11.26 12.71 14.26
N ARG A 20 11.92 13.87 14.32
CA ARG A 20 13.20 14.03 15.06
C ARG A 20 13.09 13.83 16.59
N ARG A 21 11.88 13.84 17.14
CA ARG A 21 11.62 13.60 18.58
C ARG A 21 11.35 12.14 18.91
N MET A 22 11.19 11.31 17.88
CA MET A 22 10.88 9.89 18.02
C MET A 22 12.15 9.07 18.09
N ASP A 23 12.07 7.91 18.70
CA ASP A 23 13.13 6.90 18.75
C ASP A 23 12.92 5.77 17.73
N VAL A 24 11.68 5.40 17.51
CA VAL A 24 11.26 4.32 16.61
C VAL A 24 10.02 4.77 15.84
N PHE A 25 9.97 4.47 14.56
CA PHE A 25 8.79 4.66 13.75
C PHE A 25 8.10 3.30 13.51
N ALA A 26 6.95 3.11 14.14
CA ALA A 26 6.15 1.90 13.99
C ALA A 26 5.07 2.09 12.93
N TYR A 27 5.21 1.39 11.80
CA TYR A 27 4.30 1.49 10.66
C TYR A 27 3.52 0.20 10.46
N LEU A 28 2.35 0.13 11.09
CA LEU A 28 1.47 -1.02 11.05
C LEU A 28 0.17 -0.65 10.37
N LEU A 29 0.02 -1.06 9.13
CA LEU A 29 -1.22 -0.91 8.38
C LEU A 29 -2.02 -2.22 8.40
N ASN A 30 -3.30 -2.12 8.06
CA ASN A 30 -4.10 -3.31 7.81
C ASN A 30 -3.43 -4.14 6.70
N PRO A 31 -3.23 -5.47 6.87
CA PRO A 31 -2.65 -6.34 5.85
C PRO A 31 -3.32 -6.28 4.48
N GLN A 32 -4.56 -5.81 4.42
CA GLN A 32 -5.35 -5.67 3.19
C GLN A 32 -5.42 -4.22 2.68
N HIS A 33 -4.53 -3.36 3.14
CA HIS A 33 -4.51 -1.98 2.65
C HIS A 33 -3.92 -1.90 1.25
N PHE A 34 -4.29 -0.82 0.57
CA PHE A 34 -3.82 -0.49 -0.78
C PHE A 34 -2.77 0.61 -0.68
N GLY A 35 -1.52 0.24 -0.49
CA GLY A 35 -0.38 1.16 -0.52
C GLY A 35 0.47 0.92 -1.77
N THR A 36 0.80 1.97 -2.49
CA THR A 36 1.67 1.90 -3.67
C THR A 36 3.04 2.52 -3.41
N THR A 37 3.09 3.55 -2.58
CA THR A 37 4.32 4.24 -2.20
C THR A 37 4.13 4.80 -0.80
N GLU A 38 4.98 4.38 0.12
CA GLU A 38 4.87 4.73 1.53
C GLU A 38 5.77 5.93 1.85
N ASN A 39 5.35 7.13 1.43
CA ASN A 39 6.11 8.36 1.64
C ASN A 39 6.47 8.59 3.10
N VAL A 40 5.57 8.25 4.02
CA VAL A 40 5.82 8.39 5.46
C VAL A 40 6.96 7.49 5.95
N LEU A 41 7.17 6.32 5.34
CA LEU A 41 8.34 5.48 5.62
C LEU A 41 9.63 6.15 5.12
N LEU A 42 9.60 6.74 3.91
CA LEU A 42 10.75 7.47 3.38
C LEU A 42 11.10 8.66 4.26
N GLU A 43 10.11 9.40 4.76
CA GLU A 43 10.29 10.53 5.70
C GLU A 43 10.89 10.07 7.03
N ALA A 44 10.37 9.00 7.62
CA ALA A 44 10.88 8.44 8.87
C ALA A 44 12.32 7.91 8.72
N MET A 45 12.60 7.19 7.64
CA MET A 45 13.93 6.69 7.32
C MET A 45 14.92 7.84 7.07
N ASN A 46 14.49 8.88 6.35
CA ASN A 46 15.32 10.09 6.13
C ASN A 46 15.60 10.86 7.41
N ALA A 47 14.66 10.84 8.37
CA ALA A 47 14.88 11.41 9.71
C ALA A 47 15.83 10.59 10.59
N GLY A 48 16.31 9.44 10.11
CA GLY A 48 17.25 8.56 10.83
C GLY A 48 16.59 7.69 11.89
N LEU A 49 15.29 7.44 11.78
CA LEU A 49 14.56 6.58 12.71
C LEU A 49 14.73 5.10 12.38
N ALA A 50 14.78 4.27 13.42
CA ALA A 50 14.62 2.84 13.27
C ALA A 50 13.13 2.54 12.94
N VAL A 51 12.90 1.96 11.78
CA VAL A 51 11.53 1.63 11.32
C VAL A 51 11.19 0.19 11.68
N VAL A 52 9.97 -0.03 12.16
CA VAL A 52 9.34 -1.36 12.26
C VAL A 52 8.08 -1.36 11.41
N ALA A 53 8.02 -2.20 10.38
CA ALA A 53 6.93 -2.25 9.42
C ALA A 53 6.49 -3.69 9.15
N LEU A 54 5.30 -3.87 8.59
CA LEU A 54 4.85 -5.19 8.14
C LEU A 54 5.61 -5.64 6.90
N ASP A 55 5.92 -6.96 6.83
CA ASP A 55 6.55 -7.61 5.67
C ASP A 55 5.49 -7.83 4.58
N GLN A 56 5.05 -6.74 3.95
CA GLN A 56 4.00 -6.75 2.93
C GLN A 56 4.21 -5.66 1.88
N CYS A 57 3.48 -5.75 0.78
CA CYS A 57 3.32 -4.73 -0.27
C CYS A 57 4.58 -3.88 -0.54
N ALA A 58 4.48 -2.57 -0.42
CA ALA A 58 5.56 -1.62 -0.68
C ALA A 58 6.62 -1.60 0.43
N GLU A 59 6.24 -1.88 1.68
CA GLU A 59 7.11 -1.81 2.85
C GLU A 59 8.33 -2.72 2.73
N LYS A 60 8.14 -3.96 2.27
CA LYS A 60 9.23 -4.94 2.07
C LYS A 60 10.22 -4.55 0.97
N HIS A 61 9.86 -3.62 0.10
CA HIS A 61 10.75 -3.11 -0.95
C HIS A 61 11.51 -1.85 -0.51
N LEU A 62 11.01 -1.15 0.49
CA LEU A 62 11.63 0.04 1.06
C LEU A 62 12.53 -0.29 2.25
N VAL A 63 12.06 -1.16 3.14
CA VAL A 63 12.78 -1.53 4.36
C VAL A 63 13.57 -2.81 4.15
N ARG A 64 14.89 -2.75 4.35
CA ARG A 64 15.77 -3.93 4.37
C ARG A 64 15.85 -4.47 5.78
N HIS A 65 15.24 -5.65 6.00
CA HIS A 65 15.17 -6.26 7.33
C HIS A 65 16.55 -6.44 7.97
N GLY A 66 16.72 -5.94 9.20
CA GLY A 66 17.97 -6.00 9.97
C GLY A 66 19.07 -5.05 9.51
N GLU A 67 18.89 -4.33 8.39
CA GLU A 67 19.83 -3.36 7.83
C GLU A 67 19.33 -1.93 8.00
N THR A 68 18.15 -1.59 7.47
CA THR A 68 17.55 -0.25 7.51
C THR A 68 16.28 -0.17 8.36
N GLY A 69 15.83 -1.29 8.93
CA GLY A 69 14.65 -1.41 9.78
C GLY A 69 14.35 -2.86 10.08
N LEU A 70 13.22 -3.11 10.72
CA LEU A 70 12.73 -4.46 11.02
C LEU A 70 11.39 -4.67 10.31
N LEU A 71 11.28 -5.80 9.58
CA LEU A 71 10.03 -6.27 9.00
C LEU A 71 9.45 -7.37 9.88
N VAL A 72 8.15 -7.31 10.14
CA VAL A 72 7.41 -8.22 11.01
C VAL A 72 6.14 -8.72 10.32
N ARG A 73 5.65 -9.90 10.69
CA ARG A 73 4.48 -10.54 10.08
C ARG A 73 3.33 -10.75 11.04
N THR A 74 3.62 -10.75 12.33
CA THR A 74 2.63 -11.00 13.38
C THR A 74 2.71 -9.96 14.49
N PRO A 75 1.65 -9.80 15.29
CA PRO A 75 1.67 -8.93 16.47
C PRO A 75 2.78 -9.30 17.47
N GLU A 76 3.08 -10.60 17.61
CA GLU A 76 4.12 -11.10 18.51
C GLU A 76 5.51 -10.70 18.03
N GLU A 77 5.77 -10.82 16.72
CA GLU A 77 7.04 -10.35 16.12
C GLU A 77 7.18 -8.83 16.26
N PHE A 78 6.09 -8.09 16.13
CA PHE A 78 6.09 -6.64 16.33
C PHE A 78 6.45 -6.27 17.77
N GLU A 79 5.82 -6.91 18.75
CA GLU A 79 6.16 -6.70 20.16
C GLU A 79 7.63 -7.01 20.43
N GLN A 80 8.13 -8.13 19.92
CA GLN A 80 9.55 -8.53 20.06
C GLN A 80 10.48 -7.50 19.41
N ALA A 81 10.16 -7.00 18.22
CA ALA A 81 10.93 -5.95 17.54
C ALA A 81 11.02 -4.68 18.37
N LEU A 82 9.90 -4.21 18.94
CA LEU A 82 9.90 -3.02 19.82
C LEU A 82 10.70 -3.26 21.10
N ARG A 83 10.53 -4.40 21.76
CA ARG A 83 11.31 -4.76 22.95
C ARG A 83 12.81 -4.81 22.66
N ARG A 84 13.19 -5.37 21.51
CA ARG A 84 14.57 -5.42 21.04
C ARG A 84 15.15 -4.03 20.84
N LEU A 85 14.46 -3.13 20.13
CA LEU A 85 14.91 -1.78 19.88
C LEU A 85 14.92 -0.91 21.16
N TYR A 86 14.06 -1.20 22.11
CA TYR A 86 14.08 -0.57 23.45
C TYR A 86 15.30 -1.00 24.24
N ALA A 87 15.61 -2.28 24.27
CA ALA A 87 16.73 -2.85 25.03
C ALA A 87 18.12 -2.55 24.40
N HIS A 88 18.18 -2.27 23.10
CA HIS A 88 19.42 -2.08 22.33
C HIS A 88 19.46 -0.72 21.61
N PRO A 89 19.73 0.39 22.31
CA PRO A 89 19.79 1.74 21.72
C PRO A 89 20.84 1.86 20.59
N GLU A 90 21.95 1.13 20.70
CA GLU A 90 23.02 1.09 19.70
C GLU A 90 22.54 0.45 18.39
N GLU A 91 21.72 -0.59 18.46
CA GLU A 91 21.10 -1.21 17.28
C GLU A 91 20.09 -0.26 16.66
N ARG A 92 19.22 0.36 17.46
CA ARG A 92 18.27 1.37 17.03
C ARG A 92 18.97 2.49 16.25
N ALA A 93 20.02 3.04 16.80
CA ALA A 93 20.81 4.08 16.16
C ALA A 93 21.51 3.60 14.88
N ARG A 94 21.97 2.35 14.84
CA ARG A 94 22.59 1.76 13.65
C ARG A 94 21.58 1.62 12.51
N LEU A 95 20.40 1.07 12.79
CA LEU A 95 19.32 0.90 11.80
C LEU A 95 18.88 2.26 11.25
N GLY A 96 18.68 3.26 12.11
CA GLY A 96 18.31 4.61 11.70
C GLY A 96 19.35 5.28 10.80
N ARG A 97 20.64 5.23 11.16
CA ARG A 97 21.71 5.76 10.31
C ARG A 97 21.80 5.06 8.95
N ASN A 98 21.62 3.75 8.92
CA ASN A 98 21.62 3.01 7.68
C ASN A 98 20.41 3.37 6.82
N ALA A 99 19.22 3.52 7.44
CA ALA A 99 18.01 3.95 6.77
C ALA A 99 18.19 5.32 6.12
N GLN A 100 18.70 6.30 6.87
CA GLN A 100 18.96 7.64 6.34
C GLN A 100 19.90 7.61 5.15
N ARG A 101 21.03 6.93 5.26
CA ARG A 101 21.99 6.78 4.15
C ARG A 101 21.33 6.14 2.92
N TYR A 102 20.55 5.09 3.13
CA TYR A 102 19.85 4.41 2.06
C TYR A 102 18.88 5.35 1.32
N ILE A 103 18.16 6.21 2.04
CA ILE A 103 17.28 7.21 1.43
C ILE A 103 18.08 8.27 0.66
N GLU A 104 19.12 8.82 1.25
CA GLU A 104 19.97 9.80 0.59
C GLU A 104 20.58 9.26 -0.73
N GLU A 105 21.03 8.01 -0.70
CA GLU A 105 21.64 7.35 -1.87
C GLU A 105 20.64 6.97 -2.96
N ASN A 106 19.41 6.61 -2.61
CA ASN A 106 18.47 6.00 -3.57
C ASN A 106 17.26 6.87 -3.91
N PHE A 107 16.85 7.79 -3.02
CA PHE A 107 15.62 8.57 -3.15
C PHE A 107 15.85 10.08 -3.10
N SER A 108 17.09 10.54 -3.22
CA SER A 108 17.37 11.98 -3.28
C SER A 108 16.71 12.64 -4.51
N VAL A 109 16.32 13.91 -4.35
CA VAL A 109 15.69 14.71 -5.42
C VAL A 109 16.54 14.69 -6.69
N GLY A 110 17.86 14.86 -6.56
CA GLY A 110 18.79 14.87 -7.70
C GLY A 110 18.79 13.53 -8.47
N ARG A 111 18.80 12.41 -7.73
CA ARG A 111 18.75 11.08 -8.33
C ARG A 111 17.41 10.80 -9.01
N THR A 112 16.30 11.17 -8.36
CA THR A 112 14.96 11.03 -8.92
C THR A 112 14.81 11.88 -10.18
N ALA A 113 15.27 13.12 -10.17
CA ALA A 113 15.24 14.00 -11.32
C ALA A 113 16.09 13.43 -12.49
N ALA A 114 17.30 12.94 -12.20
CA ALA A 114 18.15 12.32 -13.23
C ALA A 114 17.49 11.08 -13.85
N HIS A 115 16.84 10.24 -13.03
CA HIS A 115 16.13 9.06 -13.52
C HIS A 115 14.92 9.43 -14.39
N LEU A 116 14.10 10.39 -13.95
CA LEU A 116 12.96 10.88 -14.72
C LEU A 116 13.41 11.51 -16.04
N ASN A 117 14.47 12.32 -16.03
CA ASN A 117 15.02 12.92 -17.26
C ASN A 117 15.46 11.84 -18.25
N ALA A 118 16.13 10.78 -17.81
CA ALA A 118 16.51 9.67 -18.67
C ALA A 118 15.29 8.96 -19.29
N ILE A 119 14.20 8.79 -18.52
CA ILE A 119 12.94 8.23 -19.01
C ILE A 119 12.31 9.19 -20.04
N TYR A 120 12.23 10.47 -19.74
CA TYR A 120 11.69 11.48 -20.66
C TYR A 120 12.48 11.55 -21.95
N ASP A 121 13.83 11.53 -21.89
CA ASP A 121 14.69 11.51 -23.08
C ASP A 121 14.44 10.27 -23.96
N ALA A 122 14.17 9.13 -23.33
CA ALA A 122 13.82 7.91 -24.06
C ALA A 122 12.43 8.01 -24.70
N VAL A 123 11.42 8.44 -23.92
CA VAL A 123 10.02 8.57 -24.40
C VAL A 123 9.90 9.62 -25.50
N MET A 124 10.63 10.74 -25.41
CA MET A 124 10.62 11.80 -26.45
C MET A 124 11.18 11.35 -27.78
N LYS A 125 11.97 10.29 -27.82
CA LYS A 125 12.50 9.65 -29.02
C LYS A 125 11.57 8.60 -29.63
N MET A 126 10.55 8.17 -28.85
CA MET A 126 9.58 7.18 -29.33
C MET A 126 8.64 7.80 -30.36
N GLU A 127 8.23 7.00 -31.32
CA GLU A 127 7.19 7.39 -32.26
C GLU A 127 5.88 7.63 -31.51
N LYS A 128 5.19 8.73 -31.86
CA LYS A 128 3.88 9.04 -31.26
C LYS A 128 2.84 8.09 -31.81
N THR A 129 2.32 7.24 -30.98
CA THR A 129 1.20 6.38 -31.31
C THR A 129 -0.06 6.88 -30.63
N MET A 130 -1.19 6.85 -31.33
CA MET A 130 -2.49 7.06 -30.75
C MET A 130 -2.86 5.78 -30.00
N CYS A 131 -3.10 5.90 -28.69
CA CYS A 131 -3.66 4.77 -27.92
C CYS A 131 -5.12 4.60 -28.32
N ASP A 132 -5.48 3.42 -28.81
CA ASP A 132 -6.87 3.04 -29.02
C ASP A 132 -7.43 2.45 -27.73
N PHE A 133 -8.33 3.20 -27.10
CA PHE A 133 -9.01 2.78 -25.87
C PHE A 133 -10.37 2.10 -26.12
N THR A 134 -10.76 1.90 -27.38
CA THR A 134 -12.05 1.29 -27.72
C THR A 134 -12.18 -0.13 -27.18
N GLY A 135 -11.06 -0.85 -27.02
CA GLY A 135 -11.04 -2.18 -26.41
C GLY A 135 -11.17 -2.21 -24.89
N MET A 136 -11.18 -1.05 -24.22
CA MET A 136 -11.34 -1.01 -22.75
C MET A 136 -12.78 -1.21 -22.25
N GLY A 137 -13.74 -1.26 -23.18
CA GLY A 137 -15.16 -1.36 -22.85
C GLY A 137 -15.89 -0.02 -22.91
N LYS A 138 -17.20 -0.07 -23.12
CA LYS A 138 -18.07 1.12 -23.17
C LYS A 138 -18.76 1.35 -21.83
N ASP A 139 -19.12 0.26 -21.17
CA ASP A 139 -19.82 0.28 -19.90
C ASP A 139 -18.85 0.08 -18.71
N PRO A 140 -19.15 0.63 -17.53
CA PRO A 140 -18.28 0.53 -16.37
C PRO A 140 -17.93 -0.91 -15.97
N HIS A 141 -18.86 -1.85 -16.10
CA HIS A 141 -18.58 -3.26 -15.81
C HIS A 141 -17.59 -3.89 -16.79
N GLU A 142 -17.62 -3.51 -18.08
CA GLU A 142 -16.65 -3.98 -19.08
C GLU A 142 -15.24 -3.46 -18.76
N VAL A 143 -15.15 -2.18 -18.41
CA VAL A 143 -13.88 -1.56 -17.96
C VAL A 143 -13.36 -2.28 -16.72
N PHE A 144 -14.21 -2.56 -15.73
CA PHE A 144 -13.83 -3.31 -14.54
C PHE A 144 -13.28 -4.71 -14.91
N LEU A 145 -13.96 -5.44 -15.80
CA LEU A 145 -13.52 -6.75 -16.26
C LEU A 145 -12.15 -6.73 -16.92
N ASN A 146 -11.87 -5.72 -17.74
CA ASN A 146 -10.61 -5.61 -18.46
C ASN A 146 -9.39 -5.33 -17.56
N PHE A 147 -9.62 -4.88 -16.32
CA PHE A 147 -8.57 -4.77 -15.30
C PHE A 147 -8.33 -6.07 -14.52
N LEU A 148 -9.17 -7.08 -14.70
CA LEU A 148 -9.00 -8.36 -14.01
C LEU A 148 -8.07 -9.29 -14.80
N PRO A 149 -7.27 -10.13 -14.12
CA PRO A 149 -6.53 -11.18 -14.79
C PRO A 149 -7.49 -12.18 -15.44
N PRO A 150 -7.08 -12.83 -16.56
CA PRO A 150 -7.96 -13.66 -17.39
C PRO A 150 -8.88 -14.64 -16.64
N PRO A 151 -8.40 -15.41 -15.65
CA PRO A 151 -9.28 -16.36 -14.94
C PRO A 151 -10.43 -15.70 -14.19
N LEU A 152 -10.21 -14.49 -13.65
CA LEU A 152 -11.26 -13.74 -12.95
C LEU A 152 -12.18 -13.04 -13.94
N HIS A 153 -11.63 -12.48 -15.01
CA HIS A 153 -12.41 -11.89 -16.10
C HIS A 153 -13.43 -12.90 -16.64
N GLU A 154 -12.99 -14.09 -17.03
CA GLU A 154 -13.87 -15.14 -17.58
C GLU A 154 -14.97 -15.53 -16.61
N GLY A 155 -14.65 -15.62 -15.32
CA GLY A 155 -15.63 -15.93 -14.29
C GLY A 155 -16.78 -14.92 -14.22
N PHE A 156 -16.47 -13.62 -14.19
CA PHE A 156 -17.47 -12.55 -14.18
C PHE A 156 -18.21 -12.40 -15.53
N ALA A 157 -17.53 -12.62 -16.65
CA ALA A 157 -18.11 -12.51 -17.98
C ALA A 157 -19.27 -13.49 -18.21
N GLN A 158 -19.37 -14.56 -17.42
CA GLN A 158 -20.53 -15.48 -17.40
C GLN A 158 -21.76 -14.91 -16.69
N GLY A 159 -21.72 -13.65 -16.25
CA GLY A 159 -22.85 -12.93 -15.64
C GLY A 159 -23.05 -13.17 -14.15
N SER A 160 -22.16 -13.92 -13.48
CA SER A 160 -22.23 -14.19 -12.04
C SER A 160 -20.87 -13.98 -11.36
N VAL A 161 -20.89 -13.79 -10.06
CA VAL A 161 -19.67 -13.67 -9.27
C VAL A 161 -18.95 -15.01 -9.18
N PRO A 162 -17.65 -15.11 -9.54
CA PRO A 162 -16.89 -16.34 -9.38
C PRO A 162 -16.94 -16.88 -7.95
N LYS A 163 -16.91 -18.19 -7.77
CA LYS A 163 -16.97 -18.83 -6.43
C LYS A 163 -15.77 -18.44 -5.59
N GLU A 164 -14.60 -18.43 -6.20
CA GLU A 164 -13.34 -18.06 -5.54
C GLU A 164 -12.90 -16.68 -6.04
N LEU A 165 -12.87 -15.72 -5.14
CA LEU A 165 -12.39 -14.37 -5.39
C LEU A 165 -11.32 -14.00 -4.38
N PRO A 166 -10.28 -13.28 -4.82
CA PRO A 166 -9.36 -12.62 -3.91
C PRO A 166 -10.11 -11.72 -2.93
N GLU A 167 -9.70 -11.72 -1.69
CA GLU A 167 -10.38 -10.97 -0.61
C GLU A 167 -10.49 -9.48 -0.90
N ILE A 168 -9.51 -8.93 -1.64
CA ILE A 168 -9.51 -7.55 -2.10
C ILE A 168 -10.73 -7.20 -2.97
N LEU A 169 -11.23 -8.13 -3.76
CA LEU A 169 -12.42 -7.93 -4.58
C LEU A 169 -13.72 -8.08 -3.80
N LEU A 170 -13.68 -8.80 -2.68
CA LEU A 170 -14.82 -9.06 -1.80
C LEU A 170 -15.07 -7.92 -0.79
N GLY A 171 -14.08 -7.09 -0.53
CA GLY A 171 -14.12 -6.01 0.46
C GLY A 171 -14.78 -4.72 -0.05
N GLU A 172 -14.41 -3.60 0.60
CA GLU A 172 -14.78 -2.23 0.21
C GLU A 172 -13.58 -1.42 -0.28
N SER A 173 -12.47 -2.08 -0.58
CA SER A 173 -11.27 -1.44 -1.10
C SER A 173 -11.52 -0.76 -2.44
N LYS A 174 -10.67 0.19 -2.82
CA LYS A 174 -10.79 0.97 -4.08
C LYS A 174 -10.82 0.12 -5.36
N SER A 175 -10.40 -1.15 -5.30
CA SER A 175 -10.42 -2.05 -6.46
C SER A 175 -11.52 -3.11 -6.39
N SER A 176 -12.38 -3.06 -5.37
CA SER A 176 -13.43 -4.05 -5.19
C SER A 176 -14.64 -3.80 -6.09
N VAL A 177 -15.39 -4.87 -6.36
CA VAL A 177 -16.70 -4.78 -7.06
C VAL A 177 -17.64 -3.79 -6.38
N ARG A 178 -17.70 -3.82 -5.03
CA ARG A 178 -18.56 -2.92 -4.24
C ARG A 178 -18.16 -1.45 -4.37
N HIS A 179 -16.86 -1.18 -4.50
CA HIS A 179 -16.40 0.18 -4.73
C HIS A 179 -16.81 0.69 -6.11
N PHE A 180 -16.63 -0.12 -7.16
CA PHE A 180 -17.07 0.25 -8.51
C PHE A 180 -18.59 0.41 -8.59
N ALA A 181 -19.38 -0.48 -8.02
CA ALA A 181 -20.83 -0.35 -7.96
C ALA A 181 -21.30 0.92 -7.24
N ARG A 182 -20.56 1.41 -6.26
CA ARG A 182 -20.86 2.67 -5.57
C ARG A 182 -20.56 3.89 -6.43
N ILE A 183 -19.52 3.83 -7.28
CA ILE A 183 -19.15 4.93 -8.19
C ILE A 183 -20.10 4.97 -9.40
N PHE A 184 -20.54 3.82 -9.87
CA PHE A 184 -21.41 3.64 -11.03
C PHE A 184 -22.73 2.95 -10.64
N PRO A 185 -23.60 3.64 -9.88
CA PRO A 185 -24.82 3.04 -9.36
C PRO A 185 -25.86 2.71 -10.46
N GLU A 186 -25.70 3.26 -11.66
CA GLU A 186 -26.52 2.99 -12.85
C GLU A 186 -26.09 1.70 -13.60
N ASP A 187 -24.91 1.15 -13.30
CA ASP A 187 -24.44 -0.08 -13.92
C ASP A 187 -25.06 -1.30 -13.21
N GLU A 188 -26.06 -1.90 -13.87
CA GLU A 188 -26.82 -3.02 -13.32
C GLU A 188 -25.98 -4.27 -13.06
N MET A 189 -24.95 -4.51 -13.88
CA MET A 189 -24.04 -5.66 -13.73
C MET A 189 -23.17 -5.51 -12.49
N LEU A 190 -22.49 -4.37 -12.31
CA LEU A 190 -21.69 -4.08 -11.12
C LEU A 190 -22.55 -4.12 -9.85
N CYS A 191 -23.74 -3.53 -9.90
CA CYS A 191 -24.66 -3.54 -8.78
C CYS A 191 -25.18 -4.94 -8.46
N GLY A 192 -25.40 -5.77 -9.49
CA GLY A 192 -25.77 -7.18 -9.34
C GLY A 192 -24.69 -7.98 -8.64
N TRP A 193 -23.46 -7.91 -9.11
CA TRP A 193 -22.31 -8.58 -8.49
C TRP A 193 -22.05 -8.12 -7.05
N ALA A 194 -22.17 -6.81 -6.80
CA ALA A 194 -22.01 -6.26 -5.44
C ALA A 194 -23.03 -6.82 -4.46
N ARG A 195 -24.32 -6.93 -4.88
CA ARG A 195 -25.38 -7.55 -4.06
C ARG A 195 -25.10 -9.03 -3.79
N GLU A 196 -24.68 -9.78 -4.80
CA GLU A 196 -24.33 -11.20 -4.67
C GLU A 196 -23.19 -11.43 -3.67
N ILE A 197 -22.13 -10.60 -3.74
CA ILE A 197 -21.00 -10.65 -2.79
C ILE A 197 -21.48 -10.42 -1.35
N VAL A 198 -22.35 -9.45 -1.12
CA VAL A 198 -22.91 -9.16 0.22
C VAL A 198 -23.73 -10.34 0.74
N GLN A 199 -24.56 -10.94 -0.10
CA GLN A 199 -25.38 -12.11 0.27
C GLN A 199 -24.51 -13.31 0.66
N ARG A 200 -23.43 -13.59 -0.07
CA ARG A 200 -22.49 -14.68 0.25
C ARG A 200 -21.81 -14.48 1.60
N LYS A 201 -21.43 -13.23 1.94
CA LYS A 201 -20.83 -12.91 3.26
C LYS A 201 -21.85 -13.03 4.41
N GLY A 202 -23.09 -12.66 4.18
CA GLY A 202 -24.16 -12.76 5.20
C GLY A 202 -24.68 -14.18 5.45
N GLY A 203 -24.53 -15.10 4.48
CA GLY A 203 -24.96 -16.50 4.60
C GLY A 203 -23.98 -17.44 5.31
N GLY A 204 -22.75 -16.98 5.60
CA GLY A 204 -21.71 -17.75 6.30
C GLY A 204 -21.72 -17.64 7.83
N ALA A 205 -22.63 -16.86 8.41
CA ALA A 205 -22.78 -16.70 9.85
C ALA A 205 -24.04 -17.45 10.35
N ARG A 206 -24.01 -18.77 10.30
CA ARG A 206 -24.92 -19.65 11.05
C ARG A 206 -24.15 -20.81 11.64
#